data_bd3885f6a581e10eb99024955e82e68d
#
_entry.id   bd3885f6a581e10eb99024955e82e68d
#
_cell.length_a   1.000
_cell.length_b   1.000
_cell.length_c   1.000
_cell.angle_alpha   90.00
_cell.angle_beta   90.00
_cell.angle_gamma   90.00
#
_symmetry.space_group_name_H-M   'P 1'
#
loop_
_entity.id
_entity.type
_entity.pdbx_description
1 polymer ?
#
loop_
_entity_poly.entity_id
_entity_poly.type
_entity_poly.pdbx_seq_one_letter_code
_entity_poly.pdbx_strand_id
1 'polypeptide(L)'
;MGKPDALDRLAQILILFPALFSLANGAFMVWDPNGWHQLIPTVNATGPSNQHFIRDVGIAYWTCGIMLGYAAGFPSGRWFVALAGTLWPSLHGVYHMWELFTAAGAKHTFWMDAPAVLGPPLMVLIALGILMARQRIAPAGIPKRMILGEIDKQAAEESRYFHEIADAPGHAFEKLLHFMPVTMHRYEAPADLFHVTRIGATLIEDCGPCALTSARAAVADGVARPLVNAALALQPLEGDMQAAFDFGQAIARQAAETVALGEVIQAKYGRAVRLELAMTAATVRAYPAMKRGLGLTTSCSLLKLEV
;
A
#
# COMPACT_ATOMS: atom_id res chain seq x y z
N MET A 1 10.03 6.58 -12.21
CA MET A 1 9.96 6.11 -10.81
C MET A 1 10.58 7.20 -9.95
N GLY A 2 9.77 7.84 -9.11
CA GLY A 2 10.24 8.86 -8.16
C GLY A 2 11.25 8.26 -7.18
N LYS A 3 12.06 9.12 -6.56
CA LYS A 3 13.05 8.66 -5.57
C LYS A 3 12.32 8.04 -4.38
N PRO A 4 12.71 6.82 -3.94
CA PRO A 4 12.13 6.20 -2.76
C PRO A 4 12.30 7.14 -1.55
N ASP A 5 11.22 7.35 -0.81
CA ASP A 5 11.26 8.16 0.42
C ASP A 5 11.95 7.40 1.58
N ALA A 6 12.04 8.06 2.74
CA ALA A 6 12.72 7.47 3.91
C ALA A 6 12.07 6.15 4.38
N LEU A 7 10.74 6.03 4.32
CA LEU A 7 10.03 4.82 4.74
C LEU A 7 10.17 3.69 3.73
N ASP A 8 10.19 3.98 2.42
CA ASP A 8 10.48 2.97 1.40
C ASP A 8 11.89 2.40 1.54
N ARG A 9 12.87 3.28 1.82
CA ARG A 9 14.25 2.86 2.08
C ARG A 9 14.35 2.04 3.36
N LEU A 10 13.65 2.44 4.41
CA LEU A 10 13.60 1.68 5.66
C LEU A 10 13.02 0.28 5.43
N ALA A 11 11.87 0.16 4.75
CA ALA A 11 11.28 -1.13 4.42
C ALA A 11 12.23 -1.99 3.58
N GLN A 12 12.94 -1.38 2.62
CA GLN A 12 13.94 -2.07 1.80
C GLN A 12 15.11 -2.61 2.64
N ILE A 13 15.64 -1.81 3.58
CA ILE A 13 16.72 -2.22 4.50
C ILE A 13 16.25 -3.35 5.41
N LEU A 14 15.02 -3.24 5.95
CA LEU A 14 14.41 -4.24 6.82
C LEU A 14 14.16 -5.59 6.10
N ILE A 15 14.10 -5.61 4.77
CA ILE A 15 14.04 -6.84 3.96
C ILE A 15 15.44 -7.30 3.56
N LEU A 16 16.32 -6.37 3.17
CA LEU A 16 17.65 -6.69 2.66
C LEU A 16 18.55 -7.34 3.72
N PHE A 17 18.51 -6.84 4.96
CA PHE A 17 19.33 -7.40 6.03
C PHE A 17 19.00 -8.87 6.32
N PRO A 18 17.71 -9.27 6.52
CA PRO A 18 17.33 -10.68 6.62
C PRO A 18 17.67 -11.52 5.40
N ALA A 19 17.62 -10.94 4.19
CA ALA A 19 18.05 -11.63 2.97
C ALA A 19 19.53 -12.02 3.03
N LEU A 20 20.40 -11.04 3.34
CA LEU A 20 21.84 -11.27 3.45
C LEU A 20 22.20 -12.22 4.60
N PHE A 21 21.53 -12.07 5.74
CA PHE A 21 21.68 -12.99 6.86
C PHE A 21 21.33 -14.42 6.47
N SER A 22 20.18 -14.64 5.82
CA SER A 22 19.74 -15.98 5.40
C SER A 22 20.68 -16.58 4.36
N LEU A 23 21.16 -15.79 3.40
CA LEU A 23 22.12 -16.25 2.40
C LEU A 23 23.46 -16.66 3.04
N ALA A 24 23.99 -15.83 3.94
CA ALA A 24 25.27 -16.09 4.61
C ALA A 24 25.18 -17.32 5.53
N ASN A 25 24.14 -17.39 6.36
CA ASN A 25 23.91 -18.51 7.27
C ASN A 25 23.69 -19.82 6.50
N GLY A 26 22.83 -19.80 5.47
CA GLY A 26 22.60 -20.96 4.61
C GLY A 26 23.86 -21.41 3.88
N ALA A 27 24.68 -20.48 3.37
CA ALA A 27 25.97 -20.80 2.77
C ALA A 27 26.90 -21.54 3.75
N PHE A 28 27.02 -21.04 4.97
CA PHE A 28 27.85 -21.69 5.99
C PHE A 28 27.35 -23.10 6.31
N MET A 29 26.04 -23.28 6.51
CA MET A 29 25.44 -24.60 6.75
C MET A 29 25.68 -25.60 5.61
N VAL A 30 25.63 -25.15 4.37
CA VAL A 30 25.81 -26.02 3.20
C VAL A 30 27.29 -26.40 2.99
N TRP A 31 28.22 -25.45 3.10
CA TRP A 31 29.64 -25.69 2.80
C TRP A 31 30.39 -26.31 3.95
N ASP A 32 30.16 -25.85 5.18
CA ASP A 32 30.82 -26.42 6.38
C ASP A 32 29.80 -26.69 7.50
N PRO A 33 28.97 -27.74 7.36
CA PRO A 33 27.93 -28.07 8.34
C PRO A 33 28.52 -28.43 9.74
N ASN A 34 29.73 -29.01 9.80
CA ASN A 34 30.35 -29.32 11.08
C ASN A 34 30.86 -28.06 11.77
N GLY A 35 31.51 -27.15 11.04
CA GLY A 35 31.97 -25.87 11.59
C GLY A 35 30.81 -25.03 12.06
N TRP A 36 29.69 -24.97 11.27
CA TRP A 36 28.48 -24.30 11.69
C TRP A 36 27.87 -24.87 12.96
N HIS A 37 27.78 -26.22 13.05
CA HIS A 37 27.24 -26.92 14.24
C HIS A 37 28.09 -26.62 15.48
N GLN A 38 29.41 -26.60 15.35
CA GLN A 38 30.33 -26.33 16.47
C GLN A 38 30.30 -24.85 16.90
N LEU A 39 30.09 -23.93 15.96
CA LEU A 39 30.06 -22.49 16.23
C LEU A 39 28.82 -22.05 17.02
N ILE A 40 27.69 -22.76 16.88
CA ILE A 40 26.42 -22.38 17.53
C ILE A 40 26.25 -23.25 18.80
N PRO A 41 26.55 -22.74 20.01
CA PRO A 41 26.55 -23.54 21.25
C PRO A 41 25.21 -24.20 21.56
N THR A 42 24.10 -23.51 21.23
CA THR A 42 22.74 -24.00 21.45
C THR A 42 22.41 -25.18 20.54
N VAL A 43 22.88 -25.16 19.29
CA VAL A 43 22.73 -26.28 18.34
C VAL A 43 23.66 -27.45 18.73
N ASN A 44 24.90 -27.15 19.09
CA ASN A 44 25.85 -28.18 19.53
C ASN A 44 25.34 -28.97 20.74
N ALA A 45 24.65 -28.30 21.66
CA ALA A 45 24.06 -28.92 22.83
C ALA A 45 22.88 -29.88 22.51
N THR A 46 22.34 -29.89 21.30
CA THR A 46 21.24 -30.79 20.90
C THR A 46 21.70 -32.21 20.58
N GLY A 47 22.99 -32.43 20.43
CA GLY A 47 23.56 -33.78 20.14
C GLY A 47 24.54 -33.78 18.97
N PRO A 48 24.90 -34.94 18.43
CA PRO A 48 25.86 -35.09 17.35
C PRO A 48 25.35 -34.44 16.05
N SER A 49 26.28 -33.85 15.27
CA SER A 49 25.94 -33.22 14.00
C SER A 49 25.39 -34.20 12.97
N ASN A 50 24.23 -33.85 12.39
CA ASN A 50 23.70 -34.49 11.20
C ASN A 50 23.94 -33.58 9.99
N GLN A 51 25.05 -33.84 9.27
CA GLN A 51 25.46 -32.99 8.16
C GLN A 51 24.40 -32.90 7.03
N HIS A 52 23.67 -33.98 6.77
CA HIS A 52 22.59 -33.96 5.75
C HIS A 52 21.47 -33.00 6.17
N PHE A 53 20.97 -33.17 7.39
CA PHE A 53 19.90 -32.29 7.92
C PHE A 53 20.36 -30.83 8.00
N ILE A 54 21.60 -30.55 8.40
CA ILE A 54 22.10 -29.16 8.44
C ILE A 54 22.12 -28.54 7.05
N ARG A 55 22.54 -29.30 6.01
CA ARG A 55 22.51 -28.81 4.62
C ARG A 55 21.11 -28.56 4.13
N ASP A 56 20.14 -29.42 4.45
CA ASP A 56 18.74 -29.25 4.07
C ASP A 56 18.16 -27.96 4.65
N VAL A 57 18.43 -27.70 5.94
CA VAL A 57 18.04 -26.43 6.60
C VAL A 57 18.78 -25.25 5.96
N GLY A 58 20.07 -25.41 5.62
CA GLY A 58 20.85 -24.39 4.90
C GLY A 58 20.26 -24.01 3.55
N ILE A 59 19.75 -24.99 2.79
CA ILE A 59 19.05 -24.77 1.51
C ILE A 59 17.73 -24.03 1.74
N ALA A 60 17.01 -24.34 2.83
CA ALA A 60 15.80 -23.58 3.19
C ALA A 60 16.12 -22.10 3.47
N TYR A 61 17.20 -21.81 4.22
CA TYR A 61 17.70 -20.45 4.41
C TYR A 61 18.06 -19.76 3.08
N TRP A 62 18.71 -20.45 2.15
CA TRP A 62 19.03 -19.91 0.84
C TRP A 62 17.78 -19.55 0.06
N THR A 63 16.78 -20.43 0.05
CA THR A 63 15.49 -20.15 -0.62
C THR A 63 14.87 -18.89 -0.08
N CYS A 64 14.81 -18.76 1.26
CA CYS A 64 14.29 -17.55 1.91
C CYS A 64 15.11 -16.31 1.55
N GLY A 65 16.44 -16.43 1.60
CA GLY A 65 17.36 -15.33 1.30
C GLY A 65 17.25 -14.83 -0.15
N ILE A 66 17.10 -15.75 -1.12
CA ILE A 66 16.89 -15.40 -2.54
C ILE A 66 15.57 -14.67 -2.72
N MET A 67 14.48 -15.17 -2.13
CA MET A 67 13.16 -14.53 -2.21
C MET A 67 13.16 -13.12 -1.58
N LEU A 68 13.76 -12.98 -0.40
CA LEU A 68 13.88 -11.69 0.27
C LEU A 68 14.81 -10.73 -0.50
N GLY A 69 15.91 -11.23 -1.07
CA GLY A 69 16.80 -10.45 -1.94
C GLY A 69 16.09 -9.93 -3.19
N TYR A 70 15.29 -10.78 -3.82
CA TYR A 70 14.42 -10.36 -4.93
C TYR A 70 13.43 -9.28 -4.49
N ALA A 71 12.74 -9.48 -3.36
CA ALA A 71 11.80 -8.51 -2.82
C ALA A 71 12.45 -7.16 -2.50
N ALA A 72 13.70 -7.16 -1.98
CA ALA A 72 14.45 -5.93 -1.73
C ALA A 72 14.81 -5.20 -3.03
N GLY A 73 15.21 -5.93 -4.07
CA GLY A 73 15.66 -5.37 -5.35
C GLY A 73 14.53 -4.92 -6.27
N PHE A 74 13.38 -5.61 -6.26
CA PHE A 74 12.29 -5.40 -7.22
C PHE A 74 10.99 -4.96 -6.53
N PRO A 75 10.47 -3.75 -6.82
CA PRO A 75 9.23 -3.25 -6.22
C PRO A 75 7.99 -4.07 -6.60
N SER A 76 7.94 -4.59 -7.84
CA SER A 76 6.80 -5.36 -8.32
C SER A 76 6.68 -6.69 -7.57
N GLY A 77 5.52 -6.93 -6.96
CA GLY A 77 5.27 -8.14 -6.18
C GLY A 77 6.01 -8.23 -4.85
N ARG A 78 6.79 -7.20 -4.47
CA ARG A 78 7.63 -7.15 -3.26
C ARG A 78 6.93 -7.70 -2.04
N TRP A 79 5.68 -7.27 -1.78
CA TRP A 79 4.95 -7.67 -0.59
C TRP A 79 4.73 -9.18 -0.52
N PHE A 80 4.24 -9.80 -1.61
CA PHE A 80 3.96 -11.24 -1.65
C PHE A 80 5.24 -12.07 -1.59
N VAL A 81 6.29 -11.64 -2.30
CA VAL A 81 7.57 -12.36 -2.32
C VAL A 81 8.27 -12.28 -0.96
N ALA A 82 8.22 -11.10 -0.30
CA ALA A 82 8.76 -10.94 1.05
C ALA A 82 7.96 -11.76 2.08
N LEU A 83 6.62 -11.79 1.97
CA LEU A 83 5.78 -12.64 2.81
C LEU A 83 6.15 -14.11 2.65
N ALA A 84 6.25 -14.61 1.42
CA ALA A 84 6.62 -16.00 1.15
C ALA A 84 8.04 -16.31 1.65
N GLY A 85 9.00 -15.41 1.42
CA GLY A 85 10.40 -15.57 1.85
C GLY A 85 10.58 -15.53 3.37
N THR A 86 9.66 -14.89 4.12
CA THR A 86 9.73 -14.86 5.59
C THR A 86 8.90 -15.94 6.27
N LEU A 87 8.07 -16.70 5.53
CA LEU A 87 7.15 -17.66 6.13
C LEU A 87 7.89 -18.74 6.94
N TRP A 88 8.89 -19.39 6.34
CA TRP A 88 9.65 -20.43 7.02
C TRP A 88 10.42 -19.89 8.24
N PRO A 89 11.19 -18.76 8.16
CA PRO A 89 11.84 -18.19 9.34
C PRO A 89 10.85 -17.80 10.44
N SER A 90 9.67 -17.32 10.09
CA SER A 90 8.63 -16.98 11.06
C SER A 90 8.09 -18.22 11.79
N LEU A 91 7.81 -19.30 11.06
CA LEU A 91 7.37 -20.57 11.65
C LEU A 91 8.47 -21.20 12.51
N HIS A 92 9.73 -21.11 12.08
CA HIS A 92 10.88 -21.52 12.86
C HIS A 92 10.98 -20.74 14.17
N GLY A 93 10.81 -19.43 14.12
CA GLY A 93 10.74 -18.59 15.32
C GLY A 93 9.59 -18.96 16.27
N VAL A 94 8.40 -19.26 15.72
CA VAL A 94 7.27 -19.75 16.51
C VAL A 94 7.60 -21.08 17.20
N TYR A 95 8.30 -21.97 16.52
CA TYR A 95 8.74 -23.24 17.11
C TYR A 95 9.67 -23.00 18.32
N HIS A 96 10.66 -22.13 18.21
CA HIS A 96 11.54 -21.77 19.33
C HIS A 96 10.77 -21.12 20.49
N MET A 97 9.75 -20.30 20.20
CA MET A 97 8.88 -19.76 21.24
C MET A 97 8.05 -20.85 21.92
N TRP A 98 7.58 -21.84 21.18
CA TRP A 98 6.84 -22.99 21.76
C TRP A 98 7.75 -23.82 22.67
N GLU A 99 9.03 -24.06 22.31
CA GLU A 99 10.00 -24.77 23.15
C GLU A 99 10.22 -24.08 24.49
N LEU A 100 10.16 -22.72 24.53
CA LEU A 100 10.27 -21.95 25.78
C LEU A 100 9.24 -22.37 26.85
N PHE A 101 8.07 -22.84 26.40
CA PHE A 101 6.97 -23.23 27.30
C PHE A 101 6.91 -24.75 27.55
N THR A 102 7.53 -25.57 26.70
CA THR A 102 7.37 -27.03 26.71
C THR A 102 8.62 -27.80 27.06
N ALA A 103 9.83 -27.28 26.79
CA ALA A 103 11.08 -27.99 27.01
C ALA A 103 11.74 -27.56 28.33
N ALA A 104 12.05 -28.54 29.19
CA ALA A 104 12.85 -28.29 30.39
C ALA A 104 14.25 -27.79 29.98
N GLY A 105 14.64 -26.58 30.39
CA GLY A 105 15.93 -26.00 30.06
C GLY A 105 15.96 -25.05 28.88
N ALA A 106 14.94 -25.01 28.04
CA ALA A 106 14.86 -24.10 26.86
C ALA A 106 14.96 -22.62 27.22
N LYS A 107 14.60 -22.23 28.43
CA LYS A 107 14.63 -20.82 28.88
C LYS A 107 16.02 -20.20 28.84
N HIS A 108 17.07 -20.96 29.13
CA HIS A 108 18.44 -20.45 29.13
C HIS A 108 18.97 -20.27 27.69
N THR A 109 18.70 -21.21 26.81
CA THR A 109 19.17 -21.17 25.41
C THR A 109 18.35 -20.24 24.54
N PHE A 110 17.06 -20.06 24.83
CA PHE A 110 16.18 -19.18 24.07
C PHE A 110 16.73 -17.76 23.89
N TRP A 111 17.17 -17.12 24.96
CA TRP A 111 17.69 -15.75 24.90
C TRP A 111 18.99 -15.60 24.11
N MET A 112 19.74 -16.68 23.94
CA MET A 112 20.92 -16.70 23.09
C MET A 112 20.57 -16.76 21.61
N ASP A 113 19.51 -17.51 21.28
CA ASP A 113 19.07 -17.74 19.89
C ASP A 113 18.07 -16.69 19.40
N ALA A 114 17.27 -16.11 20.30
CA ALA A 114 16.17 -15.21 19.96
C ALA A 114 16.57 -14.06 19.00
N PRO A 115 17.72 -13.39 19.15
CA PRO A 115 18.12 -12.34 18.19
C PRO A 115 18.30 -12.85 16.76
N ALA A 116 18.86 -14.04 16.59
CA ALA A 116 19.13 -14.62 15.28
C ALA A 116 17.90 -15.30 14.67
N VAL A 117 17.01 -15.85 15.51
CA VAL A 117 15.81 -16.60 15.08
C VAL A 117 14.60 -15.70 14.91
N LEU A 118 14.37 -14.76 15.82
CA LEU A 118 13.19 -13.87 15.78
C LEU A 118 13.46 -12.53 15.11
N GLY A 119 14.70 -12.01 15.21
CA GLY A 119 15.05 -10.70 14.67
C GLY A 119 14.77 -10.57 13.17
N PRO A 120 15.35 -11.44 12.31
CA PRO A 120 15.15 -11.36 10.86
C PRO A 120 13.67 -11.42 10.44
N PRO A 121 12.84 -12.39 10.88
CA PRO A 121 11.44 -12.40 10.47
C PRO A 121 10.65 -11.19 11.00
N LEU A 122 10.91 -10.70 12.22
CA LEU A 122 10.27 -9.49 12.73
C LEU A 122 10.60 -8.25 11.87
N MET A 123 11.83 -8.11 11.41
CA MET A 123 12.23 -7.02 10.51
C MET A 123 11.40 -7.05 9.22
N VAL A 124 11.24 -8.23 8.61
CA VAL A 124 10.43 -8.38 7.39
C VAL A 124 8.95 -8.08 7.68
N LEU A 125 8.39 -8.57 8.79
CA LEU A 125 6.99 -8.30 9.15
C LEU A 125 6.73 -6.81 9.38
N ILE A 126 7.67 -6.09 10.00
CA ILE A 126 7.61 -4.62 10.14
C ILE A 126 7.64 -3.96 8.75
N ALA A 127 8.55 -4.40 7.85
CA ALA A 127 8.60 -3.89 6.49
C ALA A 127 7.29 -4.12 5.73
N LEU A 128 6.69 -5.30 5.85
CA LEU A 128 5.39 -5.61 5.26
C LEU A 128 4.28 -4.71 5.79
N GLY A 129 4.28 -4.42 7.09
CA GLY A 129 3.37 -3.46 7.71
C GLY A 129 3.53 -2.04 7.18
N ILE A 130 4.78 -1.55 7.03
CA ILE A 130 5.09 -0.25 6.42
C ILE A 130 4.56 -0.20 4.97
N LEU A 131 4.88 -1.21 4.16
CA LEU A 131 4.45 -1.28 2.76
C LEU A 131 2.93 -1.31 2.63
N MET A 132 2.23 -2.06 3.51
CA MET A 132 0.77 -2.09 3.57
C MET A 132 0.17 -0.72 3.90
N ALA A 133 0.64 -0.11 4.97
CA ALA A 133 0.12 1.19 5.42
C ALA A 133 0.27 2.28 4.34
N ARG A 134 1.37 2.22 3.57
CA ARG A 134 1.62 3.18 2.49
C ARG A 134 0.77 2.96 1.25
N GLN A 135 0.49 1.72 0.90
CA GLN A 135 -0.31 1.40 -0.28
C GLN A 135 -1.81 1.64 -0.07
N ARG A 136 -2.24 1.95 1.16
CA ARG A 136 -3.66 2.10 1.54
C ARG A 136 -4.54 0.94 1.02
N ILE A 137 -3.93 -0.22 0.84
CA ILE A 137 -4.63 -1.43 0.43
C ILE A 137 -5.23 -2.04 1.69
N ALA A 138 -6.52 -2.26 1.68
CA ALA A 138 -7.15 -3.05 2.74
C ALA A 138 -6.47 -4.43 2.78
N PRO A 139 -5.99 -4.89 3.95
CA PRO A 139 -5.39 -6.21 4.06
C PRO A 139 -6.35 -7.27 3.55
N ALA A 140 -5.86 -8.21 2.75
CA ALA A 140 -6.62 -9.39 2.42
C ALA A 140 -7.06 -10.05 3.74
N GLY A 141 -8.36 -10.17 3.96
CA GLY A 141 -8.90 -10.80 5.18
C GLY A 141 -9.50 -9.86 6.22
N ILE A 142 -9.46 -8.52 6.06
CA ILE A 142 -10.29 -7.66 6.92
C ILE A 142 -11.77 -7.96 6.61
N PRO A 143 -12.58 -8.31 7.62
CA PRO A 143 -13.98 -8.59 7.40
C PRO A 143 -14.67 -7.44 6.68
N LYS A 144 -15.39 -7.74 5.60
CA LYS A 144 -16.15 -6.79 4.77
C LYS A 144 -16.95 -5.78 5.63
N ARG A 145 -17.63 -6.27 6.69
CA ARG A 145 -18.41 -5.46 7.64
C ARG A 145 -17.58 -4.40 8.38
N MET A 146 -16.29 -4.66 8.65
CA MET A 146 -15.42 -3.67 9.30
C MET A 146 -15.06 -2.55 8.35
N ILE A 147 -14.78 -2.88 7.09
CA ILE A 147 -14.49 -1.89 6.05
C ILE A 147 -15.74 -1.03 5.79
N LEU A 148 -16.90 -1.65 5.65
CA LEU A 148 -18.17 -0.94 5.48
C LEU A 148 -18.47 -0.05 6.68
N GLY A 149 -18.25 -0.53 7.91
CA GLY A 149 -18.43 0.29 9.12
C GLY A 149 -17.50 1.52 9.17
N GLU A 150 -16.29 1.44 8.62
CA GLU A 150 -15.41 2.59 8.50
C GLU A 150 -15.86 3.56 7.38
N ILE A 151 -16.32 3.02 6.25
CA ILE A 151 -16.92 3.81 5.17
C ILE A 151 -18.16 4.56 5.67
N ASP A 152 -19.03 3.90 6.45
CA ASP A 152 -20.24 4.51 7.02
C ASP A 152 -19.92 5.71 7.92
N LYS A 153 -18.84 5.62 8.72
CA LYS A 153 -18.40 6.73 9.56
C LYS A 153 -17.89 7.92 8.76
N GLN A 154 -17.22 7.66 7.63
CA GLN A 154 -16.60 8.71 6.81
C GLN A 154 -17.56 9.30 5.78
N ALA A 155 -18.44 8.49 5.22
CA ALA A 155 -19.27 8.82 4.07
C ALA A 155 -20.77 8.99 4.39
N ALA A 156 -21.24 8.67 5.59
CA ALA A 156 -22.63 8.80 6.04
C ALA A 156 -23.65 8.26 4.98
N GLU A 157 -24.56 9.12 4.50
CA GLU A 157 -25.58 8.76 3.49
C GLU A 157 -24.99 8.27 2.15
N GLU A 158 -23.69 8.53 1.92
CA GLU A 158 -22.97 8.16 0.71
C GLU A 158 -22.55 6.69 0.67
N SER A 159 -22.62 5.98 1.80
CA SER A 159 -22.15 4.60 1.93
C SER A 159 -23.06 3.56 1.27
N ARG A 160 -24.33 3.92 1.01
CA ARG A 160 -25.36 2.99 0.51
C ARG A 160 -24.91 2.19 -0.71
N TYR A 161 -24.28 2.84 -1.70
CA TYR A 161 -23.85 2.11 -2.90
C TYR A 161 -22.72 1.12 -2.62
N PHE A 162 -21.89 1.35 -1.60
CA PHE A 162 -20.88 0.38 -1.16
C PHE A 162 -21.53 -0.87 -0.57
N HIS A 163 -22.63 -0.72 0.17
CA HIS A 163 -23.40 -1.86 0.68
C HIS A 163 -24.02 -2.66 -0.46
N GLU A 164 -24.61 -2.00 -1.46
CA GLU A 164 -25.17 -2.68 -2.64
C GLU A 164 -24.10 -3.46 -3.42
N ILE A 165 -22.90 -2.88 -3.60
CA ILE A 165 -21.77 -3.58 -4.23
C ILE A 165 -21.26 -4.72 -3.33
N ALA A 166 -21.27 -4.55 -2.00
CA ALA A 166 -20.85 -5.57 -1.06
C ALA A 166 -21.77 -6.81 -1.06
N ASP A 167 -23.03 -6.62 -1.38
CA ASP A 167 -24.00 -7.71 -1.50
C ASP A 167 -24.00 -8.37 -2.89
N ALA A 168 -23.31 -7.75 -3.86
CA ALA A 168 -23.20 -8.29 -5.21
C ALA A 168 -22.31 -9.55 -5.27
N PRO A 169 -22.64 -10.53 -6.12
CA PRO A 169 -21.85 -11.76 -6.29
C PRO A 169 -20.49 -11.49 -6.96
N GLY A 170 -19.60 -12.49 -6.90
CA GLY A 170 -18.32 -12.47 -7.65
C GLY A 170 -17.25 -11.56 -7.06
N HIS A 171 -17.29 -11.29 -5.76
CA HIS A 171 -16.31 -10.45 -5.06
C HIS A 171 -16.21 -9.01 -5.63
N ALA A 172 -17.37 -8.44 -6.00
CA ALA A 172 -17.43 -7.09 -6.60
C ALA A 172 -16.86 -6.03 -5.66
N PHE A 173 -17.16 -6.12 -4.36
CA PHE A 173 -16.69 -5.17 -3.35
C PHE A 173 -15.17 -5.23 -3.18
N GLU A 174 -14.61 -6.42 -3.07
CA GLU A 174 -13.16 -6.62 -2.95
C GLU A 174 -12.42 -6.09 -4.19
N LYS A 175 -12.98 -6.31 -5.39
CA LYS A 175 -12.44 -5.75 -6.65
C LYS A 175 -12.50 -4.23 -6.67
N LEU A 176 -13.60 -3.63 -6.18
CA LEU A 176 -13.70 -2.17 -6.03
C LEU A 176 -12.66 -1.62 -5.05
N LEU A 177 -12.42 -2.31 -3.93
CA LEU A 177 -11.37 -1.91 -2.98
C LEU A 177 -9.97 -1.91 -3.62
N HIS A 178 -9.68 -2.83 -4.53
CA HIS A 178 -8.41 -2.83 -5.29
C HIS A 178 -8.35 -1.71 -6.33
N PHE A 179 -9.49 -1.22 -6.82
CA PHE A 179 -9.54 -0.08 -7.73
C PHE A 179 -9.35 1.27 -7.02
N MET A 180 -9.80 1.40 -5.77
CA MET A 180 -9.70 2.65 -5.00
C MET A 180 -8.29 3.24 -4.94
N PRO A 181 -7.21 2.47 -4.70
CA PRO A 181 -5.85 3.00 -4.69
C PRO A 181 -5.42 3.62 -6.02
N VAL A 182 -5.93 3.14 -7.15
CA VAL A 182 -5.63 3.69 -8.47
C VAL A 182 -6.15 5.12 -8.59
N THR A 183 -7.35 5.40 -8.03
CA THR A 183 -7.98 6.71 -8.08
C THR A 183 -7.30 7.74 -7.17
N MET A 184 -6.53 7.28 -6.21
CA MET A 184 -5.78 8.08 -5.22
C MET A 184 -4.26 7.98 -5.42
N HIS A 185 -3.82 7.45 -6.59
CA HIS A 185 -2.41 7.34 -6.88
C HIS A 185 -1.78 8.73 -7.04
N ARG A 186 -1.01 9.14 -6.04
CA ARG A 186 -0.25 10.38 -5.98
C ARG A 186 1.13 10.10 -5.39
N TYR A 187 2.16 10.45 -6.12
CA TYR A 187 3.55 10.21 -5.70
C TYR A 187 4.43 11.45 -5.88
N GLU A 188 4.37 12.11 -7.05
CA GLU A 188 5.13 13.31 -7.35
C GLU A 188 4.25 14.59 -7.35
N ALA A 189 2.95 14.45 -7.63
CA ALA A 189 2.05 15.61 -7.72
C ALA A 189 1.90 16.31 -6.36
N PRO A 190 2.02 17.65 -6.31
CA PRO A 190 1.60 18.43 -5.16
C PRO A 190 0.13 18.12 -4.80
N ALA A 191 -0.17 18.05 -3.50
CA ALA A 191 -1.51 17.72 -3.04
C ALA A 191 -2.57 18.66 -3.59
N ASP A 192 -2.29 19.96 -3.59
CA ASP A 192 -3.22 20.98 -4.08
C ASP A 192 -3.59 20.75 -5.55
N LEU A 193 -2.59 20.56 -6.43
CA LEU A 193 -2.81 20.27 -7.86
C LEU A 193 -3.62 18.99 -8.06
N PHE A 194 -3.25 17.92 -7.36
CA PHE A 194 -3.92 16.63 -7.45
C PHE A 194 -5.40 16.72 -7.08
N HIS A 195 -5.69 17.36 -5.95
CA HIS A 195 -7.05 17.42 -5.43
C HIS A 195 -7.94 18.41 -6.19
N VAL A 196 -7.43 19.56 -6.64
CA VAL A 196 -8.24 20.47 -7.46
C VAL A 196 -8.57 19.85 -8.82
N THR A 197 -7.64 19.12 -9.44
CA THR A 197 -7.89 18.33 -10.66
C THR A 197 -9.01 17.30 -10.43
N ARG A 198 -8.94 16.57 -9.33
CA ARG A 198 -9.93 15.56 -8.95
C ARG A 198 -11.32 16.18 -8.71
N ILE A 199 -11.39 17.28 -7.98
CA ILE A 199 -12.64 18.02 -7.73
C ILE A 199 -13.23 18.51 -9.05
N GLY A 200 -12.42 19.13 -9.93
CA GLY A 200 -12.85 19.59 -11.25
C GLY A 200 -13.48 18.49 -12.08
N ALA A 201 -12.84 17.33 -12.16
CA ALA A 201 -13.38 16.17 -12.88
C ALA A 201 -14.69 15.64 -12.25
N THR A 202 -14.78 15.62 -10.91
CA THR A 202 -15.96 15.10 -10.20
C THR A 202 -17.18 16.01 -10.38
N LEU A 203 -16.99 17.34 -10.42
CA LEU A 203 -18.07 18.30 -10.60
C LEU A 203 -18.78 18.16 -11.97
N ILE A 204 -18.02 17.78 -13.01
CA ILE A 204 -18.60 17.53 -14.35
C ILE A 204 -19.58 16.34 -14.35
N GLU A 205 -19.40 15.39 -13.44
CA GLU A 205 -20.30 14.23 -13.31
C GLU A 205 -21.60 14.54 -12.56
N ASP A 206 -21.80 15.77 -12.11
CA ASP A 206 -22.99 16.24 -11.38
C ASP A 206 -23.42 15.32 -10.23
N CYS A 207 -22.45 14.91 -9.41
CA CYS A 207 -22.68 14.10 -8.22
C CYS A 207 -22.21 14.87 -6.99
N GLY A 208 -23.09 15.63 -6.36
CA GLY A 208 -22.78 16.47 -5.20
C GLY A 208 -22.08 15.71 -4.06
N PRO A 209 -22.61 14.56 -3.66
CA PRO A 209 -21.97 13.73 -2.68
C PRO A 209 -20.54 13.29 -3.07
N CYS A 210 -20.30 12.94 -4.33
CA CYS A 210 -18.97 12.56 -4.81
C CYS A 210 -18.01 13.76 -4.77
N ALA A 211 -18.50 14.96 -5.08
CA ALA A 211 -17.73 16.20 -4.97
C ALA A 211 -17.32 16.47 -3.51
N LEU A 212 -18.27 16.35 -2.56
CA LEU A 212 -17.98 16.49 -1.13
C LEU A 212 -16.99 15.44 -0.61
N THR A 213 -17.10 14.18 -1.06
CA THR A 213 -16.13 13.14 -0.72
C THR A 213 -14.74 13.47 -1.24
N SER A 214 -14.62 13.96 -2.48
CA SER A 214 -13.34 14.42 -3.04
C SER A 214 -12.77 15.61 -2.27
N ALA A 215 -13.63 16.55 -1.85
CA ALA A 215 -13.25 17.72 -1.06
C ALA A 215 -12.77 17.35 0.35
N ARG A 216 -13.48 16.45 1.04
CA ARG A 216 -13.05 15.94 2.36
C ARG A 216 -11.72 15.23 2.28
N ALA A 217 -11.49 14.43 1.23
CA ALA A 217 -10.21 13.79 0.99
C ALA A 217 -9.09 14.81 0.78
N ALA A 218 -9.35 15.92 0.08
CA ALA A 218 -8.40 17.02 -0.09
C ALA A 218 -8.01 17.66 1.24
N VAL A 219 -8.99 18.00 2.07
CA VAL A 219 -8.75 18.59 3.41
C VAL A 219 -7.99 17.61 4.32
N ALA A 220 -8.33 16.32 4.28
CA ALA A 220 -7.63 15.28 5.04
C ALA A 220 -6.16 15.09 4.60
N ASP A 221 -5.84 15.39 3.33
CA ASP A 221 -4.48 15.36 2.76
C ASP A 221 -3.72 16.70 2.92
N GLY A 222 -4.30 17.66 3.67
CA GLY A 222 -3.66 18.93 4.05
C GLY A 222 -3.91 20.09 3.10
N VAL A 223 -4.78 19.95 2.09
CA VAL A 223 -5.15 21.06 1.20
C VAL A 223 -5.97 22.10 1.97
N ALA A 224 -5.67 23.37 1.75
CA ALA A 224 -6.31 24.47 2.45
C ALA A 224 -7.81 24.55 2.14
N ARG A 225 -8.67 24.58 3.17
CA ARG A 225 -10.14 24.68 3.01
C ARG A 225 -10.61 25.80 2.08
N PRO A 226 -10.03 27.03 2.11
CA PRO A 226 -10.43 28.08 1.17
C PRO A 226 -10.24 27.68 -0.28
N LEU A 227 -9.15 27.01 -0.64
CA LEU A 227 -8.89 26.52 -1.99
C LEU A 227 -9.93 25.45 -2.40
N VAL A 228 -10.19 24.50 -1.50
CA VAL A 228 -11.17 23.43 -1.74
C VAL A 228 -12.57 24.00 -1.94
N ASN A 229 -12.99 24.95 -1.10
CA ASN A 229 -14.31 25.57 -1.21
C ASN A 229 -14.43 26.47 -2.45
N ALA A 230 -13.36 27.17 -2.84
CA ALA A 230 -13.35 27.93 -4.10
C ALA A 230 -13.51 27.00 -5.31
N ALA A 231 -12.82 25.85 -5.33
CA ALA A 231 -12.97 24.84 -6.37
C ALA A 231 -14.39 24.25 -6.44
N LEU A 232 -15.00 23.92 -5.28
CA LEU A 232 -16.37 23.42 -5.20
C LEU A 232 -17.39 24.47 -5.70
N ALA A 233 -17.17 25.74 -5.37
CA ALA A 233 -18.04 26.85 -5.78
C ALA A 233 -17.77 27.35 -7.21
N LEU A 234 -16.90 26.68 -7.97
CA LEU A 234 -16.49 27.08 -9.33
C LEU A 234 -15.96 28.52 -9.38
N GLN A 235 -15.38 29.02 -8.30
CA GLN A 235 -14.71 30.32 -8.27
C GLN A 235 -13.37 30.26 -9.00
N PRO A 236 -12.90 31.35 -9.60
CA PRO A 236 -11.56 31.40 -10.20
C PRO A 236 -10.49 31.02 -9.18
N LEU A 237 -9.58 30.14 -9.57
CA LEU A 237 -8.44 29.74 -8.79
C LEU A 237 -7.18 30.48 -9.27
N GLU A 238 -6.18 30.59 -8.41
CA GLU A 238 -4.95 31.30 -8.78
C GLU A 238 -3.95 30.39 -9.50
N GLY A 239 -3.33 30.92 -10.57
CA GLY A 239 -2.18 30.34 -11.24
C GLY A 239 -2.37 28.88 -11.66
N ASP A 240 -1.49 28.00 -11.18
CA ASP A 240 -1.43 26.59 -11.57
C ASP A 240 -2.66 25.79 -11.08
N MET A 241 -3.31 26.26 -10.02
CA MET A 241 -4.53 25.61 -9.49
C MET A 241 -5.65 25.69 -10.51
N GLN A 242 -5.78 26.85 -11.19
CA GLN A 242 -6.75 27.00 -12.27
C GLN A 242 -6.46 26.04 -13.43
N ALA A 243 -5.20 25.99 -13.88
CA ALA A 243 -4.81 25.08 -14.97
C ALA A 243 -5.06 23.60 -14.63
N ALA A 244 -4.77 23.19 -13.39
CA ALA A 244 -5.01 21.83 -12.91
C ALA A 244 -6.50 21.51 -12.80
N PHE A 245 -7.31 22.47 -12.31
CA PHE A 245 -8.76 22.34 -12.24
C PHE A 245 -9.39 22.20 -13.64
N ASP A 246 -8.98 23.08 -14.55
CA ASP A 246 -9.46 23.07 -15.95
C ASP A 246 -9.03 21.79 -16.67
N PHE A 247 -7.84 21.28 -16.40
CA PHE A 247 -7.35 20.00 -16.94
C PHE A 247 -8.25 18.84 -16.49
N GLY A 248 -8.62 18.79 -15.20
CA GLY A 248 -9.57 17.81 -14.68
C GLY A 248 -10.94 17.89 -15.35
N GLN A 249 -11.47 19.09 -15.52
CA GLN A 249 -12.74 19.33 -16.23
C GLN A 249 -12.66 18.94 -17.71
N ALA A 250 -11.58 19.32 -18.38
CA ALA A 250 -11.36 19.02 -19.81
C ALA A 250 -11.32 17.51 -20.07
N ILE A 251 -10.61 16.74 -19.21
CA ILE A 251 -10.62 15.28 -19.27
C ILE A 251 -12.05 14.74 -19.13
N ALA A 252 -12.78 15.24 -18.15
CA ALA A 252 -14.14 14.76 -17.88
C ALA A 252 -15.12 15.08 -19.02
N ARG A 253 -14.98 16.24 -19.66
CA ARG A 253 -15.79 16.67 -20.81
C ARG A 253 -15.34 16.09 -22.15
N GLN A 254 -14.18 15.43 -22.21
CA GLN A 254 -13.52 14.98 -23.45
C GLN A 254 -13.22 16.19 -24.38
N ALA A 255 -12.83 17.30 -23.80
CA ALA A 255 -12.63 18.56 -24.51
C ALA A 255 -11.33 18.59 -25.32
N ALA A 256 -11.32 19.32 -26.42
CA ALA A 256 -10.16 19.40 -27.32
C ALA A 256 -8.92 20.03 -26.66
N GLU A 257 -9.12 20.96 -25.73
CA GLU A 257 -8.06 21.63 -24.96
C GLU A 257 -7.32 20.75 -23.95
N THR A 258 -7.77 19.51 -23.72
CA THR A 258 -7.16 18.57 -22.75
C THR A 258 -5.67 18.40 -22.99
N VAL A 259 -5.24 18.29 -24.25
CA VAL A 259 -3.81 18.08 -24.61
C VAL A 259 -3.01 19.31 -24.23
N ALA A 260 -3.45 20.49 -24.61
CA ALA A 260 -2.75 21.75 -24.36
C ALA A 260 -2.64 22.04 -22.85
N LEU A 261 -3.70 21.84 -22.08
CA LEU A 261 -3.66 21.97 -20.62
C LEU A 261 -2.68 20.97 -19.98
N GLY A 262 -2.66 19.73 -20.47
CA GLY A 262 -1.71 18.72 -20.02
C GLY A 262 -0.26 19.09 -20.34
N GLU A 263 0.02 19.75 -21.46
CA GLU A 263 1.36 20.23 -21.83
C GLU A 263 1.82 21.37 -20.92
N VAL A 264 0.95 22.30 -20.54
CA VAL A 264 1.25 23.36 -19.57
C VAL A 264 1.68 22.74 -18.22
N ILE A 265 0.91 21.78 -17.72
CA ILE A 265 1.23 21.07 -16.46
C ILE A 265 2.57 20.33 -16.60
N GLN A 266 2.78 19.62 -17.71
CA GLN A 266 4.00 18.84 -17.94
C GLN A 266 5.24 19.72 -18.04
N ALA A 267 5.15 20.89 -18.67
CA ALA A 267 6.27 21.81 -18.80
C ALA A 267 6.77 22.31 -17.44
N LYS A 268 5.88 22.49 -16.47
CA LYS A 268 6.22 23.00 -15.15
C LYS A 268 6.54 21.93 -14.12
N TYR A 269 5.77 20.83 -14.12
CA TYR A 269 5.81 19.82 -13.07
C TYR A 269 6.35 18.46 -13.55
N GLY A 270 6.56 18.29 -14.83
CA GLY A 270 7.06 17.05 -15.41
C GLY A 270 5.95 16.05 -15.80
N ARG A 271 6.38 15.03 -16.55
CA ARG A 271 5.48 14.01 -17.12
C ARG A 271 4.79 13.16 -16.07
N ALA A 272 5.46 12.85 -14.95
CA ALA A 272 4.90 12.03 -13.89
C ALA A 272 3.70 12.72 -13.24
N VAL A 273 3.81 14.00 -12.91
CA VAL A 273 2.70 14.80 -12.36
C VAL A 273 1.52 14.84 -13.33
N ARG A 274 1.76 15.14 -14.62
CA ARG A 274 0.70 15.09 -15.65
C ARG A 274 -0.03 13.73 -15.67
N LEU A 275 0.72 12.62 -15.55
CA LEU A 275 0.15 11.28 -15.53
C LEU A 275 -0.74 11.07 -14.31
N GLU A 276 -0.28 11.47 -13.13
CA GLU A 276 -1.03 11.32 -11.88
C GLU A 276 -2.33 12.14 -11.89
N LEU A 277 -2.27 13.38 -12.39
CA LEU A 277 -3.46 14.23 -12.56
C LEU A 277 -4.44 13.62 -13.58
N ALA A 278 -3.95 13.10 -14.70
CA ALA A 278 -4.79 12.43 -15.68
C ALA A 278 -5.44 11.15 -15.13
N MET A 279 -4.67 10.36 -14.37
CA MET A 279 -5.17 9.14 -13.74
C MET A 279 -6.29 9.45 -12.74
N THR A 280 -6.09 10.40 -11.82
CA THR A 280 -7.13 10.73 -10.83
C THR A 280 -8.37 11.31 -11.50
N ALA A 281 -8.22 12.22 -12.48
CA ALA A 281 -9.36 12.80 -13.20
C ALA A 281 -10.17 11.76 -13.98
N ALA A 282 -9.49 10.80 -14.62
CA ALA A 282 -10.15 9.74 -15.36
C ALA A 282 -10.86 8.73 -14.43
N THR A 283 -10.19 8.30 -13.36
CA THR A 283 -10.66 7.19 -12.53
C THR A 283 -11.66 7.60 -11.45
N VAL A 284 -11.61 8.84 -10.93
CA VAL A 284 -12.61 9.33 -9.97
C VAL A 284 -14.02 9.31 -10.52
N ARG A 285 -14.18 9.45 -11.83
CA ARG A 285 -15.46 9.44 -12.54
C ARG A 285 -16.19 8.10 -12.47
N ALA A 286 -15.48 7.01 -12.18
CA ALA A 286 -16.10 5.69 -12.03
C ALA A 286 -17.15 5.67 -10.89
N TYR A 287 -16.93 6.41 -9.80
CA TYR A 287 -17.87 6.42 -8.66
C TYR A 287 -19.20 7.07 -8.98
N PRO A 288 -19.25 8.32 -9.48
CA PRO A 288 -20.51 8.93 -9.88
C PRO A 288 -21.20 8.15 -11.01
N ALA A 289 -20.44 7.57 -11.95
CA ALA A 289 -21.01 6.74 -13.00
C ALA A 289 -21.71 5.48 -12.45
N MET A 290 -21.05 4.77 -11.49
CA MET A 290 -21.68 3.62 -10.82
C MET A 290 -22.94 4.04 -10.04
N LYS A 291 -22.87 5.14 -9.25
CA LYS A 291 -24.01 5.64 -8.50
C LYS A 291 -25.19 6.00 -9.43
N ARG A 292 -24.89 6.61 -10.57
CA ARG A 292 -25.92 6.94 -11.58
C ARG A 292 -26.58 5.67 -12.10
N GLY A 293 -25.79 4.63 -12.43
CA GLY A 293 -26.30 3.34 -12.86
C GLY A 293 -27.18 2.64 -11.82
N LEU A 294 -26.96 2.92 -10.54
CA LEU A 294 -27.75 2.39 -9.42
C LEU A 294 -28.92 3.32 -9.01
N GLY A 295 -29.10 4.49 -9.66
CA GLY A 295 -30.12 5.46 -9.28
C GLY A 295 -29.86 6.17 -7.95
N LEU A 296 -28.60 6.23 -7.51
CA LEU A 296 -28.18 6.77 -6.22
C LEU A 296 -27.44 8.12 -6.31
N THR A 297 -27.54 8.82 -7.42
CA THR A 297 -26.95 10.15 -7.58
C THR A 297 -27.87 11.24 -7.07
N THR A 298 -27.25 12.27 -6.43
CA THR A 298 -27.90 13.54 -6.12
C THR A 298 -27.14 14.65 -6.83
N SER A 299 -27.82 15.50 -7.60
CA SER A 299 -27.21 16.62 -8.32
C SER A 299 -26.44 17.56 -7.38
N CYS A 300 -25.33 18.12 -7.86
CA CYS A 300 -24.58 19.17 -7.15
C CYS A 300 -25.45 20.36 -6.77
N SER A 301 -26.43 20.75 -7.63
CA SER A 301 -27.31 21.88 -7.41
C SER A 301 -28.27 21.72 -6.23
N LEU A 302 -28.48 20.49 -5.75
CA LEU A 302 -29.39 20.19 -4.64
C LEU A 302 -28.68 20.17 -3.28
N LEU A 303 -27.35 20.36 -3.24
CA LEU A 303 -26.54 20.29 -2.04
C LEU A 303 -25.72 21.56 -1.83
N LYS A 304 -25.53 21.96 -0.58
CA LYS A 304 -24.49 22.93 -0.22
C LYS A 304 -23.12 22.26 -0.28
N LEU A 305 -22.34 22.60 -1.30
CA LEU A 305 -20.99 22.06 -1.48
C LEU A 305 -19.98 22.92 -0.71
N GLU A 306 -19.69 22.55 0.55
CA GLU A 306 -18.73 23.24 1.41
C GLU A 306 -18.11 22.24 2.41
N VAL A 307 -16.82 22.40 2.76
CA VAL A 307 -16.08 21.55 3.72
C VAL A 307 -15.27 22.37 4.72
#